data_21842c51c4101bf8360ddf2194d434d3
#
_entry.id   21842c51c4101bf8360ddf2194d434d3
#
_cell.length_a   1.000
_cell.length_b   1.000
_cell.length_c   1.000
_cell.angle_alpha   90.00
_cell.angle_beta   90.00
_cell.angle_gamma   90.00
#
_symmetry.space_group_name_H-M   'P 1'
#
loop_
_entity.id
_entity.type
_entity.pdbx_description
1 polymer ?
#
loop_
_entity_poly.entity_id
_entity_poly.type
_entity_poly.pdbx_seq_one_letter_code
_entity_poly.pdbx_strand_id
1 'polypeptide(L)'
;LVYLYFQIPMGTLLLLPAFEKVRKEWKEAARLMNAGSVCFWTQVGIPVMMPGIMGTFNMLFSNAIAAYATPYLLVNNSIALLPIKVVDMFVGDVRQRPGLGSALSLVLLTIVLLEIGLTNLCKKHFEKGI
;
A
#
# COMPACT_ATOMS: atom_id res chain seq x y z
N LEU A 1 12.91 6.63 8.60
CA LEU A 1 12.53 6.10 9.93
C LEU A 1 11.19 6.69 10.41
N VAL A 2 11.01 8.02 10.43
CA VAL A 2 9.76 8.67 10.89
C VAL A 2 8.55 8.18 10.09
N TYR A 3 8.71 8.00 8.79
CA TYR A 3 7.64 7.52 7.92
C TYR A 3 7.21 6.09 8.27
N LEU A 4 8.17 5.21 8.56
CA LEU A 4 7.88 3.86 9.04
C LEU A 4 7.13 3.86 10.37
N TYR A 5 7.47 4.77 11.28
CA TYR A 5 6.78 4.91 12.55
C TYR A 5 5.28 5.18 12.40
N PHE A 6 4.89 6.03 11.46
CA PHE A 6 3.47 6.28 11.15
C PHE A 6 2.81 5.15 10.34
N GLN A 7 3.57 4.52 9.45
CA GLN A 7 3.07 3.51 8.54
C GLN A 7 2.79 2.17 9.22
N ILE A 8 3.58 1.80 10.24
CA ILE A 8 3.41 0.52 10.98
C ILE A 8 2.07 0.43 11.70
N PRO A 9 1.65 1.40 12.54
CA PRO A 9 0.34 1.34 13.18
C PRO A 9 -0.81 1.31 12.19
N MET A 10 -0.73 2.13 11.13
CA MET A 10 -1.74 2.18 10.08
C MET A 10 -1.83 0.85 9.33
N GLY A 11 -0.69 0.26 8.97
CA GLY A 11 -0.62 -1.05 8.32
C GLY A 11 -1.19 -2.16 9.19
N THR A 12 -0.91 -2.13 10.48
CA THR A 12 -1.44 -3.10 11.44
C THR A 12 -2.97 -3.04 11.51
N LEU A 13 -3.54 -1.83 11.61
CA LEU A 13 -4.99 -1.64 11.64
C LEU A 13 -5.66 -2.08 10.34
N LEU A 14 -5.05 -1.80 9.20
CA LEU A 14 -5.58 -2.20 7.89
C LEU A 14 -5.48 -3.71 7.63
N LEU A 15 -4.50 -4.39 8.24
CA LEU A 15 -4.33 -5.83 8.12
C LEU A 15 -5.25 -6.63 9.06
N LEU A 16 -5.72 -6.02 10.15
CA LEU A 16 -6.56 -6.71 11.15
C LEU A 16 -7.77 -7.40 10.51
N PRO A 17 -8.58 -6.77 9.63
CA PRO A 17 -9.71 -7.43 8.99
C PRO A 17 -9.30 -8.59 8.06
N ALA A 18 -8.09 -8.59 7.53
CA ALA A 18 -7.59 -9.67 6.72
C ALA A 18 -7.29 -10.92 7.57
N PHE A 19 -6.77 -10.72 8.79
CA PHE A 19 -6.57 -11.80 9.75
C PHE A 19 -7.89 -12.37 10.29
N GLU A 20 -8.89 -11.53 10.52
CA GLU A 20 -10.22 -11.93 10.99
C GLU A 20 -10.99 -12.81 10.01
N LYS A 21 -10.65 -12.76 8.70
CA LYS A 21 -11.23 -13.65 7.69
C LYS A 21 -10.86 -15.11 7.89
N VAL A 22 -9.73 -15.40 8.54
CA VAL A 22 -9.30 -16.77 8.83
C VAL A 22 -10.03 -17.28 10.06
N ARG A 23 -11.10 -18.05 9.87
CA ARG A 23 -11.92 -18.58 10.95
C ARG A 23 -11.18 -19.64 11.76
N LYS A 24 -11.41 -19.64 13.06
CA LYS A 24 -10.81 -20.62 13.99
C LYS A 24 -11.24 -22.05 13.65
N GLU A 25 -12.49 -22.21 13.23
CA GLU A 25 -13.08 -23.49 12.86
C GLU A 25 -12.31 -24.20 11.72
N TRP A 26 -11.77 -23.43 10.78
CA TRP A 26 -10.97 -23.98 9.68
C TRP A 26 -9.66 -24.58 10.18
N LYS A 27 -9.05 -23.94 11.18
CA LYS A 27 -7.83 -24.44 11.81
C LYS A 27 -8.10 -25.71 12.62
N GLU A 28 -9.25 -25.81 13.27
CA GLU A 28 -9.68 -27.01 14.02
C GLU A 28 -9.98 -28.14 13.04
N ALA A 29 -10.71 -27.88 11.96
CA ALA A 29 -10.98 -28.87 10.92
C ALA A 29 -9.68 -29.41 10.29
N ALA A 30 -8.71 -28.56 10.00
CA ALA A 30 -7.42 -28.97 9.47
C ALA A 30 -6.66 -29.88 10.46
N ARG A 31 -6.75 -29.62 11.76
CA ARG A 31 -6.17 -30.50 12.79
C ARG A 31 -6.83 -31.88 12.84
N LEU A 32 -8.15 -31.93 12.70
CA LEU A 32 -8.89 -33.21 12.63
C LEU A 32 -8.49 -34.05 11.41
N MET A 33 -8.11 -33.38 10.32
CA MET A 33 -7.57 -34.02 9.11
C MET A 33 -6.06 -34.35 9.22
N ASN A 34 -5.46 -34.21 10.41
CA ASN A 34 -4.03 -34.41 10.65
C ASN A 34 -3.13 -33.52 9.78
N ALA A 35 -3.62 -32.38 9.33
CA ALA A 35 -2.86 -31.40 8.57
C ALA A 35 -1.98 -30.56 9.51
N GLY A 36 -0.68 -30.49 9.23
CA GLY A 36 0.24 -29.68 10.00
C GLY A 36 -0.08 -28.19 9.88
N SER A 37 0.28 -27.40 10.91
CA SER A 37 0.05 -25.95 10.92
C SER A 37 0.65 -25.24 9.69
N VAL A 38 1.79 -25.68 9.18
CA VAL A 38 2.40 -25.10 7.98
C VAL A 38 1.54 -25.35 6.76
N CYS A 39 0.99 -26.57 6.59
CA CYS A 39 0.09 -26.92 5.50
C CYS A 39 -1.17 -26.06 5.52
N PHE A 40 -1.77 -25.85 6.70
CA PHE A 40 -2.94 -24.99 6.87
C PHE A 40 -2.65 -23.55 6.43
N TRP A 41 -1.54 -22.98 6.88
CA TRP A 41 -1.21 -21.59 6.56
C TRP A 41 -0.89 -21.39 5.08
N THR A 42 -0.18 -22.32 4.44
CA THR A 42 0.18 -22.21 3.01
C THR A 42 -1.00 -22.46 2.08
N GLN A 43 -1.92 -23.39 2.42
CA GLN A 43 -3.00 -23.78 1.54
C GLN A 43 -4.31 -23.02 1.81
N VAL A 44 -4.54 -22.53 3.02
CA VAL A 44 -5.79 -21.86 3.40
C VAL A 44 -5.54 -20.46 3.93
N GLY A 45 -4.69 -20.31 4.94
CA GLY A 45 -4.50 -19.03 5.63
C GLY A 45 -4.00 -17.92 4.69
N ILE A 46 -2.86 -18.12 4.05
CA ILE A 46 -2.25 -17.13 3.16
C ILE A 46 -3.13 -16.78 1.96
N PRO A 47 -3.66 -17.74 1.19
CA PRO A 47 -4.53 -17.43 0.05
C PRO A 47 -5.77 -16.61 0.43
N VAL A 48 -6.42 -16.94 1.55
CA VAL A 48 -7.61 -16.23 2.03
C VAL A 48 -7.27 -14.79 2.47
N MET A 49 -6.09 -14.57 3.06
CA MET A 49 -5.64 -13.25 3.49
C MET A 49 -5.07 -12.40 2.35
N MET A 50 -4.60 -13.01 1.27
CA MET A 50 -3.88 -12.35 0.18
C MET A 50 -4.62 -11.13 -0.40
N PRO A 51 -5.94 -11.18 -0.69
CA PRO A 51 -6.68 -10.00 -1.16
C PRO A 51 -6.66 -8.83 -0.18
N GLY A 52 -6.70 -9.12 1.13
CA GLY A 52 -6.61 -8.11 2.18
C GLY A 52 -5.20 -7.51 2.29
N ILE A 53 -4.17 -8.34 2.22
CA ILE A 53 -2.76 -7.91 2.23
C ILE A 53 -2.47 -7.02 1.02
N MET A 54 -2.92 -7.41 -0.17
CA MET A 54 -2.76 -6.62 -1.39
C MET A 54 -3.48 -5.27 -1.31
N GLY A 55 -4.69 -5.25 -0.74
CA GLY A 55 -5.44 -4.00 -0.53
C GLY A 55 -4.74 -3.06 0.46
N THR A 56 -4.21 -3.60 1.55
CA THR A 56 -3.42 -2.84 2.53
C THR A 56 -2.14 -2.30 1.91
N PHE A 57 -1.41 -3.12 1.16
CA PHE A 57 -0.19 -2.70 0.46
C PHE A 57 -0.48 -1.53 -0.49
N ASN A 58 -1.54 -1.64 -1.29
CA ASN A 58 -1.96 -0.58 -2.21
C ASN A 58 -2.25 0.74 -1.47
N MET A 59 -3.01 0.69 -0.37
CA MET A 59 -3.30 1.88 0.43
C MET A 59 -2.04 2.51 1.05
N LEU A 60 -1.15 1.70 1.62
CA LEU A 60 0.08 2.18 2.23
C LEU A 60 1.03 2.76 1.17
N PHE A 61 1.12 2.13 0.01
CA PHE A 61 1.96 2.59 -1.09
C PHE A 61 1.46 3.92 -1.68
N SER A 62 0.16 4.01 -1.96
CA SER A 62 -0.46 5.27 -2.44
C SER A 62 -0.29 6.40 -1.44
N ASN A 63 -0.46 6.12 -0.14
CA ASN A 63 -0.23 7.09 0.93
C ASN A 63 1.24 7.52 0.99
N ALA A 64 2.18 6.58 0.77
CA ALA A 64 3.61 6.87 0.75
C ALA A 64 4.00 7.80 -0.41
N ILE A 65 3.46 7.56 -1.60
CA ILE A 65 3.72 8.40 -2.78
C ILE A 65 3.10 9.80 -2.61
N ALA A 66 1.90 9.88 -2.04
CA ALA A 66 1.19 11.14 -1.83
C ALA A 66 1.74 11.97 -0.65
N ALA A 67 2.66 11.42 0.16
CA ALA A 67 3.16 12.09 1.34
C ALA A 67 3.99 13.33 0.98
N TYR A 68 3.43 14.49 1.28
CA TYR A 68 4.08 15.79 1.10
C TYR A 68 4.51 16.42 2.43
N ALA A 69 3.59 16.50 3.40
CA ALA A 69 3.78 17.31 4.60
C ALA A 69 4.93 16.82 5.49
N THR A 70 5.04 15.51 5.72
CA THR A 70 6.08 14.94 6.59
C THR A 70 7.48 15.14 6.04
N PRO A 71 7.80 14.80 4.79
CA PRO A 71 9.11 15.08 4.21
C PRO A 71 9.43 16.58 4.13
N TYR A 72 8.43 17.41 3.81
CA TYR A 72 8.61 18.85 3.72
C TYR A 72 9.06 19.48 5.05
N LEU A 73 8.39 19.10 6.15
CA LEU A 73 8.74 19.58 7.49
C LEU A 73 10.08 19.06 8.01
N LEU A 74 10.44 17.81 7.69
CA LEU A 74 11.65 17.19 8.21
C LEU A 74 12.93 17.59 7.46
N VAL A 75 12.83 17.79 6.15
CA VAL A 75 14.03 17.95 5.29
C VAL A 75 14.13 19.36 4.72
N ASN A 76 13.18 20.22 5.03
CA ASN A 76 13.17 21.65 4.65
C ASN A 76 13.62 21.87 3.19
N ASN A 77 12.99 21.14 2.26
CA ASN A 77 13.25 21.23 0.81
C ASN A 77 14.66 20.81 0.33
N SER A 78 15.48 20.18 1.19
CA SER A 78 16.83 19.73 0.81
C SER A 78 16.82 18.48 -0.08
N ILE A 79 15.71 17.71 -0.10
CA ILE A 79 15.55 16.52 -0.94
C ILE A 79 14.45 16.78 -1.97
N ALA A 80 14.79 16.61 -3.25
CA ALA A 80 13.88 16.78 -4.37
C ALA A 80 12.90 15.60 -4.48
N LEU A 81 11.90 15.52 -3.62
CA LEU A 81 10.81 14.56 -3.74
C LEU A 81 9.76 15.08 -4.73
N LEU A 82 9.20 14.15 -5.54
CA LEU A 82 8.20 14.48 -6.57
C LEU A 82 7.01 15.28 -6.03
N PRO A 83 6.34 14.90 -4.92
CA PRO A 83 5.23 15.68 -4.38
C PRO A 83 5.63 17.11 -3.95
N ILE A 84 6.82 17.26 -3.37
CA ILE A 84 7.35 18.58 -2.97
C ILE A 84 7.57 19.45 -4.20
N LYS A 85 8.19 18.89 -5.25
CA LYS A 85 8.42 19.60 -6.51
C LYS A 85 7.13 20.02 -7.20
N VAL A 86 6.11 19.19 -7.15
CA VAL A 86 4.78 19.54 -7.71
C VAL A 86 4.22 20.77 -6.98
N VAL A 87 4.22 20.77 -5.65
CA VAL A 87 3.71 21.89 -4.86
C VAL A 87 4.53 23.15 -5.07
N ASP A 88 5.87 23.05 -5.07
CA ASP A 88 6.75 24.19 -5.30
C ASP A 88 6.53 24.88 -6.66
N MET A 89 6.12 24.11 -7.68
CA MET A 89 5.83 24.66 -9.00
C MET A 89 4.51 25.44 -9.09
N PHE A 90 3.59 25.16 -8.17
CA PHE A 90 2.31 25.89 -8.09
C PHE A 90 2.35 27.05 -7.10
N VAL A 91 3.07 26.90 -5.98
CA VAL A 91 3.04 27.83 -4.84
C VAL A 91 4.40 28.51 -4.60
N GLY A 92 5.47 28.03 -5.22
CA GLY A 92 6.83 28.54 -5.01
C GLY A 92 7.03 29.96 -5.51
N ASP A 93 7.71 30.77 -4.70
CA ASP A 93 7.90 32.24 -4.91
C ASP A 93 8.85 32.59 -6.07
N VAL A 94 9.72 31.67 -6.50
CA VAL A 94 10.87 32.01 -7.36
C VAL A 94 10.63 31.78 -8.85
N ARG A 95 9.81 30.82 -9.24
CA ARG A 95 9.46 30.56 -10.65
C ARG A 95 8.24 29.65 -10.76
N GLN A 96 7.06 30.22 -10.75
CA GLN A 96 5.84 29.46 -11.02
C GLN A 96 5.88 28.91 -12.45
N ARG A 97 5.92 27.59 -12.58
CA ARG A 97 5.81 26.87 -13.86
C ARG A 97 4.66 25.88 -13.81
N PRO A 98 3.40 26.35 -13.88
CA PRO A 98 2.22 25.49 -13.72
C PRO A 98 2.17 24.36 -14.75
N GLY A 99 2.70 24.57 -15.94
CA GLY A 99 2.78 23.53 -16.97
C GLY A 99 3.69 22.35 -16.58
N LEU A 100 4.83 22.60 -15.94
CA LEU A 100 5.70 21.54 -15.42
C LEU A 100 5.09 20.86 -14.19
N GLY A 101 4.44 21.65 -13.32
CA GLY A 101 3.70 21.11 -12.18
C GLY A 101 2.60 20.14 -12.61
N SER A 102 1.82 20.50 -13.63
CA SER A 102 0.78 19.65 -14.22
C SER A 102 1.36 18.36 -14.82
N ALA A 103 2.48 18.45 -15.55
CA ALA A 103 3.14 17.29 -16.11
C ALA A 103 3.64 16.32 -15.04
N LEU A 104 4.26 16.83 -13.96
CA LEU A 104 4.70 16.00 -12.83
C LEU A 104 3.53 15.37 -12.08
N SER A 105 2.41 16.09 -11.93
CA SER A 105 1.18 15.53 -11.35
C SER A 105 0.61 14.39 -12.18
N LEU A 106 0.64 14.48 -13.50
CA LEU A 106 0.23 13.40 -14.40
C LEU A 106 1.15 12.17 -14.28
N VAL A 107 2.46 12.38 -14.10
CA VAL A 107 3.40 11.29 -13.85
C VAL A 107 3.07 10.58 -12.54
N LEU A 108 2.83 11.32 -11.46
CA LEU A 108 2.41 10.73 -10.17
C LEU A 108 1.10 9.94 -10.31
N LEU A 109 0.12 10.51 -10.99
CA LEU A 109 -1.17 9.85 -11.24
C LEU A 109 -0.98 8.53 -12.00
N THR A 110 -0.15 8.54 -13.06
CA THR A 110 0.13 7.33 -13.84
C THR A 110 0.82 6.25 -13.01
N ILE A 111 1.76 6.61 -12.14
CA ILE A 111 2.42 5.65 -11.24
C ILE A 111 1.42 4.99 -10.31
N VAL A 112 0.54 5.78 -9.68
CA VAL A 112 -0.49 5.26 -8.76
C VAL A 112 -1.51 4.39 -9.51
N LEU A 113 -1.95 4.79 -10.71
CA LEU A 113 -2.86 3.98 -11.52
C LEU A 113 -2.25 2.66 -11.97
N LEU A 114 -0.97 2.65 -12.34
CA LEU A 114 -0.24 1.43 -12.69
C LEU A 114 -0.13 0.48 -11.49
N GLU A 115 0.18 1.01 -10.32
CA GLU A 115 0.26 0.23 -9.08
C GLU A 115 -1.09 -0.41 -8.74
N ILE A 116 -2.18 0.37 -8.77
CA ILE A 116 -3.54 -0.13 -8.55
C ILE A 116 -3.92 -1.20 -9.58
N GLY A 117 -3.58 -0.97 -10.84
CA GLY A 117 -3.82 -1.94 -11.93
C GLY A 117 -3.10 -3.26 -11.69
N LEU A 118 -1.81 -3.21 -11.37
CA LEU A 118 -1.00 -4.40 -11.08
C LEU A 118 -1.52 -5.16 -9.87
N THR A 119 -1.85 -4.46 -8.79
CA THR A 119 -2.38 -5.05 -7.56
C THR A 119 -3.73 -5.72 -7.80
N ASN A 120 -4.62 -5.10 -8.59
CA ASN A 120 -5.91 -5.66 -8.94
C ASN A 120 -5.78 -6.91 -9.85
N LEU A 121 -4.81 -6.92 -10.77
CA LEU A 121 -4.52 -8.11 -11.59
C LEU A 121 -4.02 -9.27 -10.74
N CYS A 122 -3.08 -9.01 -9.82
CA CYS A 122 -2.60 -10.01 -8.86
C CYS A 122 -3.75 -10.53 -7.98
N LYS A 123 -4.58 -9.64 -7.43
CA LYS A 123 -5.73 -10.01 -6.62
C LYS A 123 -6.70 -10.94 -7.38
N LYS A 124 -7.03 -10.58 -8.62
CA LYS A 124 -7.92 -11.38 -9.48
C LYS A 124 -7.33 -12.76 -9.81
N HIS A 125 -6.02 -12.87 -9.90
CA HIS A 125 -5.35 -14.15 -10.12
C HIS A 125 -5.49 -15.08 -8.90
N PHE A 126 -5.33 -14.53 -7.69
CA PHE A 126 -5.48 -15.27 -6.44
C PHE A 126 -6.95 -15.65 -6.14
N GLU A 127 -7.91 -14.78 -6.46
CA GLU A 127 -9.35 -15.07 -6.28
C GLU A 127 -9.87 -16.18 -7.23
N LYS A 128 -9.24 -16.37 -8.38
CA LYS A 128 -9.61 -17.45 -9.32
C LYS A 128 -9.02 -18.81 -8.94
N GLY A 129 -8.07 -18.85 -8.03
CA GLY A 129 -7.41 -20.09 -7.58
C GLY A 129 -8.02 -20.73 -6.33
N ILE A 130 -9.08 -20.12 -5.76
CA ILE A 130 -9.87 -20.62 -4.64
C ILE A 130 -11.26 -20.98 -5.15
#